data_3e216254f4bb27797b2d3c7fb8910191
#
_entry.id   3e216254f4bb27797b2d3c7fb8910191
#
_cell.length_a   1.000
_cell.length_b   1.000
_cell.length_c   1.000
_cell.angle_alpha   90.00
_cell.angle_beta   90.00
_cell.angle_gamma   90.00
#
_symmetry.space_group_name_H-M   'P 1'
#
loop_
_entity.id
_entity.type
_entity.pdbx_description
1 polymer ?
#
loop_
_entity_poly.entity_id
_entity_poly.type
_entity_poly.pdbx_seq_one_letter_code
_entity_poly.pdbx_strand_id
1 'polypeptide(L)'
;DTEYESAKYNYDRALSSYNKSQADIVKARKNLGYCYIYSTVDGVVMSRAVEEGQTVASSFNTPELFIIANDLRKMRVIADVDEAEIGEVKEGQRAVFTVDAFPNDTFEGEVTQVRINPTTESNVVTYEVVIDAPNPDLKLLPGLTANVTIYTLDKQDVLSVPVRAFRFNPSGAVAVGQSASSHKTLWLKEKNGKLKQVNVTTGVTDGISTEVTSGVKEGDEVVVSVRVKREPEMSSSGQGETNPFMPTPPGGNRNNNKK
;
A
#
# COMPACT_ATOMS: atom_id res chain seq x y z
N ASP A 1 -52.76 -72.89 -15.17
CA ASP A 1 -51.98 -71.71 -15.69
C ASP A 1 -52.52 -70.34 -15.18
N THR A 2 -53.83 -70.16 -15.06
CA THR A 2 -54.48 -68.91 -14.62
C THR A 2 -54.20 -68.56 -13.15
N GLU A 3 -54.10 -69.50 -12.23
CA GLU A 3 -53.76 -69.28 -10.83
C GLU A 3 -52.28 -68.85 -10.65
N TYR A 4 -51.38 -69.43 -11.41
CA TYR A 4 -49.98 -69.00 -11.40
C TYR A 4 -49.79 -67.57 -11.93
N GLU A 5 -50.44 -67.26 -13.02
CA GLU A 5 -50.41 -65.89 -13.58
C GLU A 5 -51.03 -64.83 -12.65
N SER A 6 -52.12 -65.23 -12.00
CA SER A 6 -52.77 -64.35 -10.98
C SER A 6 -51.85 -64.11 -9.76
N ALA A 7 -51.20 -65.18 -9.28
CA ALA A 7 -50.26 -65.07 -8.16
C ALA A 7 -49.03 -64.24 -8.53
N LYS A 8 -48.49 -64.42 -9.74
CA LYS A 8 -47.40 -63.58 -10.26
C LYS A 8 -47.77 -62.17 -10.37
N TYR A 9 -48.93 -61.81 -10.92
CA TYR A 9 -49.46 -60.45 -11.00
C TYR A 9 -49.59 -59.80 -9.62
N ASN A 10 -50.13 -60.56 -8.65
CA ASN A 10 -50.25 -60.05 -7.27
C ASN A 10 -48.88 -59.80 -6.62
N TYR A 11 -47.91 -60.70 -6.88
CA TYR A 11 -46.53 -60.51 -6.42
C TYR A 11 -45.90 -59.26 -7.04
N ASP A 12 -45.96 -59.09 -8.35
CA ASP A 12 -45.41 -57.95 -9.06
C ASP A 12 -46.03 -56.64 -8.62
N ARG A 13 -47.35 -56.65 -8.35
CA ARG A 13 -48.07 -55.51 -7.78
C ARG A 13 -47.59 -55.18 -6.36
N ALA A 14 -47.43 -56.19 -5.52
CA ALA A 14 -46.91 -56.02 -4.15
C ALA A 14 -45.47 -55.48 -4.16
N LEU A 15 -44.62 -56.04 -5.05
CA LEU A 15 -43.25 -55.60 -5.24
C LEU A 15 -43.20 -54.13 -5.71
N SER A 16 -44.05 -53.77 -6.67
CA SER A 16 -44.15 -52.39 -7.14
C SER A 16 -44.60 -51.40 -6.03
N SER A 17 -45.58 -51.84 -5.20
CA SER A 17 -46.03 -51.05 -4.05
C SER A 17 -44.92 -50.92 -2.99
N TYR A 18 -44.16 -51.97 -2.73
CA TYR A 18 -42.98 -51.91 -1.84
C TYR A 18 -41.95 -50.94 -2.34
N ASN A 19 -41.56 -51.04 -3.62
CA ASN A 19 -40.59 -50.12 -4.23
C ASN A 19 -41.05 -48.68 -4.18
N LYS A 20 -42.34 -48.40 -4.41
CA LYS A 20 -42.91 -47.06 -4.27
C LYS A 20 -42.81 -46.57 -2.85
N SER A 21 -43.17 -47.37 -1.85
CA SER A 21 -43.07 -46.98 -0.43
C SER A 21 -41.63 -46.73 -0.02
N GLN A 22 -40.66 -47.51 -0.53
CA GLN A 22 -39.22 -47.26 -0.32
C GLN A 22 -38.81 -45.89 -0.90
N ALA A 23 -39.23 -45.57 -2.12
CA ALA A 23 -38.93 -44.28 -2.74
C ALA A 23 -39.55 -43.09 -1.95
N ASP A 24 -40.78 -43.29 -1.42
CA ASP A 24 -41.44 -42.29 -0.59
C ASP A 24 -40.69 -42.04 0.74
N ILE A 25 -40.17 -43.12 1.36
CA ILE A 25 -39.32 -43.01 2.57
C ILE A 25 -38.03 -42.25 2.26
N VAL A 26 -37.37 -42.56 1.15
CA VAL A 26 -36.13 -41.86 0.72
C VAL A 26 -36.42 -40.39 0.50
N LYS A 27 -37.51 -40.04 -0.18
CA LYS A 27 -37.95 -38.69 -0.39
C LYS A 27 -38.24 -37.94 0.93
N ALA A 28 -38.98 -38.59 1.85
CA ALA A 28 -39.26 -37.99 3.17
C ALA A 28 -37.99 -37.76 3.98
N ARG A 29 -37.03 -38.69 3.98
CA ARG A 29 -35.72 -38.53 4.63
C ARG A 29 -34.91 -37.38 4.02
N LYS A 30 -34.95 -37.26 2.71
CA LYS A 30 -34.27 -36.16 2.01
C LYS A 30 -34.87 -34.78 2.37
N ASN A 31 -36.21 -34.72 2.42
CA ASN A 31 -36.90 -33.50 2.85
C ASN A 31 -36.59 -33.15 4.31
N LEU A 32 -36.49 -34.13 5.20
CA LEU A 32 -36.04 -33.89 6.58
C LEU A 32 -34.58 -33.39 6.63
N GLY A 33 -33.73 -33.91 5.76
CA GLY A 33 -32.32 -33.47 5.66
C GLY A 33 -32.21 -31.98 5.26
N TYR A 34 -33.14 -31.45 4.48
CA TYR A 34 -33.16 -30.05 4.11
C TYR A 34 -33.55 -29.09 5.26
N CYS A 35 -34.06 -29.64 6.37
CA CYS A 35 -34.31 -28.83 7.57
C CYS A 35 -33.05 -28.50 8.34
N TYR A 36 -31.92 -29.15 8.01
CA TYR A 36 -30.62 -28.88 8.61
C TYR A 36 -29.66 -28.31 7.56
N ILE A 37 -29.13 -27.14 7.84
CA ILE A 37 -28.16 -26.46 6.97
C ILE A 37 -26.79 -26.61 7.61
N TYR A 38 -25.89 -27.30 6.92
CA TYR A 38 -24.51 -27.53 7.38
C TYR A 38 -23.55 -26.68 6.59
N SER A 39 -22.48 -26.21 7.27
CA SER A 39 -21.35 -25.59 6.59
C SER A 39 -20.65 -26.61 5.70
N THR A 40 -20.26 -26.20 4.51
CA THR A 40 -19.45 -27.00 3.58
C THR A 40 -17.95 -26.87 3.83
N VAL A 41 -17.55 -25.94 4.69
CA VAL A 41 -16.15 -25.66 5.05
C VAL A 41 -16.01 -25.55 6.56
N ASP A 42 -14.87 -26.04 7.06
CA ASP A 42 -14.49 -25.80 8.45
C ASP A 42 -13.93 -24.39 8.60
N GLY A 43 -14.27 -23.68 9.67
CA GLY A 43 -13.81 -22.31 9.84
C GLY A 43 -14.47 -21.58 11.00
N VAL A 44 -14.24 -20.26 11.03
CA VAL A 44 -14.79 -19.35 12.03
C VAL A 44 -15.94 -18.57 11.42
N VAL A 45 -17.06 -18.48 12.14
CA VAL A 45 -18.21 -17.67 11.74
C VAL A 45 -17.84 -16.20 11.90
N MET A 46 -17.78 -15.47 10.79
CA MET A 46 -17.50 -14.03 10.75
C MET A 46 -18.75 -13.20 10.95
N SER A 47 -19.84 -13.60 10.32
CA SER A 47 -21.11 -12.88 10.38
C SER A 47 -22.28 -13.85 10.39
N ARG A 48 -23.31 -13.50 11.16
CA ARG A 48 -24.62 -14.14 11.19
C ARG A 48 -25.65 -13.12 10.75
N ALA A 49 -26.23 -13.33 9.57
CA ALA A 49 -27.21 -12.42 8.96
C ALA A 49 -28.68 -12.76 9.29
N VAL A 50 -28.91 -13.85 10.07
CA VAL A 50 -30.26 -14.32 10.41
C VAL A 50 -30.41 -14.49 11.90
N GLU A 51 -31.64 -14.32 12.39
CA GLU A 51 -31.99 -14.50 13.80
C GLU A 51 -32.97 -15.66 14.00
N GLU A 52 -33.02 -16.18 15.22
CA GLU A 52 -33.97 -17.21 15.59
C GLU A 52 -35.40 -16.71 15.42
N GLY A 53 -36.26 -17.50 14.77
CA GLY A 53 -37.64 -17.13 14.47
C GLY A 53 -37.81 -16.28 13.19
N GLN A 54 -36.73 -15.90 12.53
CA GLN A 54 -36.82 -15.15 11.28
C GLN A 54 -37.21 -16.06 10.12
N THR A 55 -38.18 -15.61 9.30
CA THR A 55 -38.55 -16.30 8.07
C THR A 55 -37.58 -15.95 6.96
N VAL A 56 -36.99 -16.98 6.35
CA VAL A 56 -36.06 -16.85 5.21
C VAL A 56 -36.82 -17.20 3.93
N ALA A 57 -36.98 -16.26 3.03
CA ALA A 57 -37.55 -16.46 1.71
C ALA A 57 -36.48 -16.52 0.64
N SER A 58 -36.44 -17.63 -0.12
CA SER A 58 -35.44 -17.86 -1.18
C SER A 58 -36.04 -17.92 -2.58
N SER A 59 -37.14 -17.18 -2.81
CA SER A 59 -37.93 -17.30 -4.05
C SER A 59 -37.18 -16.80 -5.30
N PHE A 60 -36.35 -15.75 -5.17
CA PHE A 60 -35.65 -15.12 -6.30
C PHE A 60 -34.16 -14.90 -6.05
N ASN A 61 -33.75 -14.65 -4.81
CA ASN A 61 -32.36 -14.44 -4.42
C ASN A 61 -32.01 -15.42 -3.30
N THR A 62 -30.78 -15.95 -3.34
CA THR A 62 -30.24 -16.77 -2.24
C THR A 62 -29.78 -15.81 -1.12
N PRO A 63 -30.46 -15.78 0.03
CA PRO A 63 -30.05 -14.94 1.13
C PRO A 63 -28.77 -15.48 1.79
N GLU A 64 -27.90 -14.58 2.19
CA GLU A 64 -26.76 -14.94 3.02
C GLU A 64 -27.22 -15.19 4.46
N LEU A 65 -26.91 -16.36 4.99
CA LEU A 65 -27.27 -16.72 6.36
C LEU A 65 -26.08 -16.52 7.31
N PHE A 66 -24.93 -17.04 6.90
CA PHE A 66 -23.66 -16.98 7.65
C PHE A 66 -22.51 -16.74 6.68
N ILE A 67 -21.53 -15.95 7.10
CA ILE A 67 -20.24 -15.83 6.43
C ILE A 67 -19.21 -16.56 7.29
N ILE A 68 -18.51 -17.51 6.68
CA ILE A 68 -17.53 -18.36 7.36
C ILE A 68 -16.17 -18.18 6.69
N ALA A 69 -15.16 -17.80 7.48
CA ALA A 69 -13.77 -17.77 7.03
C ALA A 69 -13.11 -19.12 7.33
N ASN A 70 -12.47 -19.71 6.34
CA ASN A 70 -11.78 -21.00 6.50
C ASN A 70 -10.54 -20.86 7.39
N ASP A 71 -9.66 -19.91 7.09
CA ASP A 71 -8.43 -19.66 7.85
C ASP A 71 -8.09 -18.18 7.89
N LEU A 72 -8.15 -17.59 9.09
CA LEU A 72 -7.79 -16.17 9.32
C LEU A 72 -6.27 -15.91 9.31
N ARG A 73 -5.44 -16.95 9.26
CA ARG A 73 -3.99 -16.82 9.16
C ARG A 73 -3.51 -16.48 7.77
N LYS A 74 -4.35 -16.76 6.76
CA LYS A 74 -4.09 -16.48 5.35
C LYS A 74 -5.07 -15.40 4.90
N MET A 75 -4.62 -14.17 4.94
CA MET A 75 -5.39 -13.03 4.52
C MET A 75 -4.98 -12.59 3.12
N ARG A 76 -5.87 -11.85 2.47
CA ARG A 76 -5.58 -11.19 1.20
C ARG A 76 -5.96 -9.72 1.31
N VAL A 77 -5.07 -8.89 0.82
CA VAL A 77 -5.35 -7.47 0.62
C VAL A 77 -5.68 -7.27 -0.85
N ILE A 78 -6.80 -6.64 -1.13
CA ILE A 78 -7.17 -6.22 -2.48
C ILE A 78 -6.84 -4.73 -2.55
N ALA A 79 -5.87 -4.38 -3.38
CA ALA A 79 -5.45 -3.00 -3.58
C ALA A 79 -5.99 -2.52 -4.93
N ASP A 80 -6.63 -1.36 -4.94
CA ASP A 80 -7.10 -0.69 -6.15
C ASP A 80 -5.99 0.21 -6.66
N VAL A 81 -5.40 -0.15 -7.80
CA VAL A 81 -4.29 0.56 -8.43
C VAL A 81 -4.79 1.30 -9.66
N ASP A 82 -4.40 2.56 -9.79
CA ASP A 82 -4.77 3.42 -10.92
C ASP A 82 -4.22 2.87 -12.25
N GLU A 83 -4.96 3.10 -13.35
CA GLU A 83 -4.55 2.72 -14.70
C GLU A 83 -3.17 3.27 -15.09
N ALA A 84 -2.79 4.44 -14.58
CA ALA A 84 -1.49 5.05 -14.87
C ALA A 84 -0.32 4.29 -14.23
N GLU A 85 -0.55 3.56 -13.13
CA GLU A 85 0.49 2.89 -12.33
C GLU A 85 0.51 1.37 -12.56
N ILE A 86 -0.60 0.77 -13.00
CA ILE A 86 -0.72 -0.68 -13.12
C ILE A 86 0.31 -1.31 -14.06
N GLY A 87 0.80 -0.54 -15.06
CA GLY A 87 1.81 -1.02 -16.02
C GLY A 87 3.15 -1.43 -15.39
N GLU A 88 3.46 -0.93 -14.19
CA GLU A 88 4.68 -1.25 -13.46
C GLU A 88 4.49 -2.39 -12.44
N VAL A 89 3.24 -2.75 -12.13
CA VAL A 89 2.91 -3.78 -11.14
C VAL A 89 2.95 -5.16 -11.79
N LYS A 90 3.65 -6.08 -11.14
CA LYS A 90 3.83 -7.48 -11.60
C LYS A 90 3.68 -8.43 -10.44
N GLU A 91 3.27 -9.67 -10.77
CA GLU A 91 3.26 -10.78 -9.82
C GLU A 91 4.66 -11.03 -9.25
N GLY A 92 4.73 -11.38 -7.97
CA GLY A 92 5.98 -11.61 -7.24
C GLY A 92 6.62 -10.36 -6.65
N GLN A 93 6.04 -9.17 -6.83
CA GLN A 93 6.56 -7.95 -6.21
C GLN A 93 6.22 -7.90 -4.73
N ARG A 94 7.17 -7.40 -3.94
CA ARG A 94 6.97 -7.18 -2.51
C ARG A 94 6.04 -5.99 -2.29
N ALA A 95 5.08 -6.18 -1.41
CA ALA A 95 4.20 -5.13 -0.94
C ALA A 95 4.33 -4.97 0.57
N VAL A 96 4.25 -3.74 1.03
CA VAL A 96 4.22 -3.39 2.45
C VAL A 96 2.97 -2.57 2.70
N PHE A 97 2.26 -2.88 3.76
CA PHE A 97 1.03 -2.15 4.06
C PHE A 97 0.86 -1.91 5.56
N THR A 98 0.13 -0.88 5.87
CA THR A 98 -0.33 -0.54 7.22
C THR A 98 -1.85 -0.55 7.22
N VAL A 99 -2.46 -0.92 8.34
CA VAL A 99 -3.91 -0.88 8.51
C VAL A 99 -4.29 0.21 9.51
N ASP A 100 -5.42 0.85 9.31
CA ASP A 100 -5.86 1.96 10.16
C ASP A 100 -6.06 1.54 11.61
N ALA A 101 -6.37 0.27 11.87
CA ALA A 101 -6.50 -0.29 13.21
C ALA A 101 -5.15 -0.40 13.95
N PHE A 102 -4.02 -0.54 13.21
CA PHE A 102 -2.67 -0.69 13.76
C PHE A 102 -1.68 0.18 12.97
N PRO A 103 -1.70 1.51 13.15
CA PRO A 103 -0.91 2.44 12.32
C PRO A 103 0.60 2.34 12.56
N ASN A 104 1.02 1.75 13.69
CA ASN A 104 2.44 1.56 14.02
C ASN A 104 2.99 0.21 13.59
N ASP A 105 2.13 -0.72 13.20
CA ASP A 105 2.53 -2.05 12.74
C ASP A 105 2.59 -2.06 11.22
N THR A 106 3.70 -2.53 10.69
CA THR A 106 3.90 -2.70 9.24
C THR A 106 3.80 -4.17 8.91
N PHE A 107 2.97 -4.48 7.93
CA PHE A 107 2.75 -5.84 7.45
C PHE A 107 3.40 -6.00 6.08
N GLU A 108 3.93 -7.17 5.82
CA GLU A 108 4.53 -7.50 4.54
C GLU A 108 3.66 -8.52 3.80
N GLY A 109 3.64 -8.39 2.48
CA GLY A 109 2.92 -9.28 1.59
C GLY A 109 3.59 -9.35 0.23
N GLU A 110 3.08 -10.22 -0.62
CA GLU A 110 3.55 -10.41 -1.99
C GLU A 110 2.38 -10.31 -2.96
N VAL A 111 2.60 -9.65 -4.10
CA VAL A 111 1.60 -9.57 -5.18
C VAL A 111 1.45 -10.94 -5.80
N THR A 112 0.28 -11.54 -5.63
CA THR A 112 -0.02 -12.88 -6.14
C THR A 112 -0.69 -12.83 -7.50
N GLN A 113 -1.53 -11.81 -7.73
CA GLN A 113 -2.30 -11.70 -8.97
C GLN A 113 -2.65 -10.26 -9.28
N VAL A 114 -2.56 -9.89 -10.55
CA VAL A 114 -3.11 -8.64 -11.08
C VAL A 114 -4.37 -8.99 -11.89
N ARG A 115 -5.53 -8.48 -11.47
CA ARG A 115 -6.79 -8.70 -12.18
C ARG A 115 -6.86 -7.80 -13.41
N ILE A 116 -7.16 -8.38 -14.56
CA ILE A 116 -7.20 -7.67 -15.85
C ILE A 116 -8.51 -6.89 -16.02
N ASN A 117 -9.56 -7.24 -15.28
CA ASN A 117 -10.86 -6.59 -15.38
C ASN A 117 -10.85 -5.27 -14.60
N PRO A 118 -10.96 -4.10 -15.26
CA PRO A 118 -10.98 -2.82 -14.57
C PRO A 118 -12.32 -2.59 -13.86
N THR A 119 -12.26 -1.89 -12.75
CA THR A 119 -13.42 -1.33 -12.05
C THR A 119 -13.43 0.18 -12.30
N THR A 120 -14.60 0.73 -12.63
CA THR A 120 -14.74 2.17 -12.83
C THR A 120 -15.66 2.73 -11.75
N GLU A 121 -15.12 3.52 -10.86
CA GLU A 121 -15.88 4.25 -9.85
C GLU A 121 -15.61 5.75 -9.97
N SER A 122 -16.67 6.54 -9.98
CA SER A 122 -16.59 8.01 -10.06
C SER A 122 -15.69 8.53 -11.19
N ASN A 123 -15.70 7.87 -12.36
CA ASN A 123 -14.85 8.17 -13.52
C ASN A 123 -13.34 7.88 -13.32
N VAL A 124 -12.96 7.16 -12.28
CA VAL A 124 -11.60 6.67 -12.08
C VAL A 124 -11.58 5.19 -12.44
N VAL A 125 -10.63 4.81 -13.31
CA VAL A 125 -10.40 3.41 -13.71
C VAL A 125 -9.31 2.82 -12.84
N THR A 126 -9.64 1.78 -12.10
CA THR A 126 -8.71 1.06 -11.22
C THR A 126 -8.65 -0.41 -11.57
N TYR A 127 -7.53 -1.03 -11.26
CA TYR A 127 -7.30 -2.47 -11.39
C TYR A 127 -7.06 -3.07 -10.01
N GLU A 128 -7.73 -4.17 -9.73
CA GLU A 128 -7.56 -4.88 -8.48
C GLU A 128 -6.28 -5.73 -8.48
N VAL A 129 -5.41 -5.46 -7.53
CA VAL A 129 -4.19 -6.23 -7.27
C VAL A 129 -4.37 -7.03 -6.00
N VAL A 130 -4.21 -8.35 -6.11
CA VAL A 130 -4.33 -9.27 -4.98
C VAL A 130 -2.96 -9.49 -4.35
N ILE A 131 -2.87 -9.22 -3.06
CA ILE A 131 -1.64 -9.34 -2.27
C ILE A 131 -1.90 -10.37 -1.18
N ASP A 132 -1.11 -11.42 -1.13
CA ASP A 132 -1.18 -12.39 -0.04
C ASP A 132 -0.50 -11.78 1.21
N ALA A 133 -1.21 -11.81 2.32
CA ALA A 133 -0.82 -11.22 3.58
C ALA A 133 -0.85 -12.29 4.69
N PRO A 134 0.27 -12.86 5.09
CA PRO A 134 0.32 -13.80 6.21
C PRO A 134 -0.04 -13.09 7.52
N ASN A 135 -0.91 -13.73 8.31
CA ASN A 135 -1.45 -13.20 9.56
C ASN A 135 -1.26 -14.18 10.72
N PRO A 136 -0.01 -14.49 11.12
CA PRO A 136 0.25 -15.47 12.18
C PRO A 136 -0.33 -15.06 13.54
N ASP A 137 -0.32 -13.77 13.82
CA ASP A 137 -0.77 -13.18 15.10
C ASP A 137 -2.28 -12.91 15.15
N LEU A 138 -3.01 -13.18 14.07
CA LEU A 138 -4.46 -12.91 13.93
C LEU A 138 -4.84 -11.44 14.19
N LYS A 139 -3.92 -10.50 13.94
CA LYS A 139 -4.15 -9.06 14.09
C LYS A 139 -4.99 -8.50 12.92
N LEU A 140 -4.77 -9.04 11.72
CA LEU A 140 -5.54 -8.64 10.55
C LEU A 140 -6.93 -9.26 10.60
N LEU A 141 -7.93 -8.43 10.48
CA LEU A 141 -9.33 -8.83 10.41
C LEU A 141 -9.90 -8.50 9.02
N PRO A 142 -10.84 -9.30 8.53
CA PRO A 142 -11.53 -8.98 7.28
C PRO A 142 -12.28 -7.66 7.38
N GLY A 143 -12.25 -6.88 6.31
CA GLY A 143 -12.92 -5.57 6.24
C GLY A 143 -12.11 -4.39 6.77
N LEU A 144 -10.86 -4.59 7.17
CA LEU A 144 -9.97 -3.48 7.51
C LEU A 144 -9.50 -2.77 6.25
N THR A 145 -9.40 -1.44 6.32
CA THR A 145 -8.77 -0.62 5.29
C THR A 145 -7.26 -0.64 5.46
N ALA A 146 -6.54 -0.82 4.36
CA ALA A 146 -5.09 -0.88 4.32
C ALA A 146 -4.52 0.16 3.36
N ASN A 147 -3.43 0.82 3.78
CA ASN A 147 -2.61 1.67 2.92
C ASN A 147 -1.43 0.84 2.41
N VAL A 148 -1.43 0.56 1.11
CA VAL A 148 -0.47 -0.37 0.48
C VAL A 148 0.58 0.38 -0.30
N THR A 149 1.84 -0.03 -0.14
CA THR A 149 2.97 0.39 -0.96
C THR A 149 3.55 -0.83 -1.67
N ILE A 150 3.47 -0.86 -2.99
CA ILE A 150 4.03 -1.91 -3.83
C ILE A 150 5.41 -1.48 -4.33
N TYR A 151 6.42 -2.30 -4.12
CA TYR A 151 7.76 -2.03 -4.62
C TYR A 151 7.89 -2.57 -6.04
N THR A 152 7.80 -1.68 -7.02
CA THR A 152 7.89 -2.07 -8.44
C THR A 152 9.30 -2.47 -8.84
N LEU A 153 10.30 -1.94 -8.12
CA LEU A 153 11.71 -2.27 -8.31
C LEU A 153 12.43 -2.29 -6.96
N ASP A 154 12.92 -3.44 -6.56
CA ASP A 154 13.78 -3.63 -5.38
C ASP A 154 15.18 -4.02 -5.85
N LYS A 155 16.14 -3.13 -5.65
CA LYS A 155 17.56 -3.37 -5.95
C LYS A 155 18.34 -3.37 -4.65
N GLN A 156 18.97 -4.50 -4.35
CA GLN A 156 19.85 -4.64 -3.19
C GLN A 156 21.30 -4.35 -3.58
N ASP A 157 22.12 -3.96 -2.60
CA ASP A 157 23.57 -3.73 -2.75
C ASP A 157 23.94 -2.68 -3.81
N VAL A 158 23.15 -1.59 -3.93
CA VAL A 158 23.43 -0.50 -4.84
C VAL A 158 24.04 0.70 -4.13
N LEU A 159 25.03 1.36 -4.78
CA LEU A 159 25.54 2.64 -4.31
C LEU A 159 24.47 3.71 -4.48
N SER A 160 23.98 4.26 -3.38
CA SER A 160 22.96 5.30 -3.38
C SER A 160 23.50 6.61 -2.81
N VAL A 161 23.07 7.71 -3.40
CA VAL A 161 23.43 9.07 -2.98
C VAL A 161 22.18 9.89 -2.80
N PRO A 162 22.01 10.65 -1.69
CA PRO A 162 20.87 11.51 -1.49
C PRO A 162 20.68 12.51 -2.64
N VAL A 163 19.47 12.67 -3.15
CA VAL A 163 19.10 13.59 -4.26
C VAL A 163 19.61 15.02 -4.02
N ARG A 164 19.70 15.44 -2.74
CA ARG A 164 20.23 16.76 -2.36
C ARG A 164 21.66 16.99 -2.81
N ALA A 165 22.49 15.94 -2.90
CA ALA A 165 23.89 16.04 -3.32
C ALA A 165 24.03 16.50 -4.78
N PHE A 166 23.08 16.13 -5.63
CA PHE A 166 23.05 16.55 -7.03
C PHE A 166 22.61 18.02 -7.22
N ARG A 167 21.97 18.61 -6.22
CA ARG A 167 21.54 20.01 -6.23
C ARG A 167 22.59 20.94 -5.62
N PHE A 168 23.62 20.39 -5.00
CA PHE A 168 24.68 21.18 -4.37
C PHE A 168 25.59 21.77 -5.44
N ASN A 169 25.71 23.10 -5.43
CA ASN A 169 26.68 23.85 -6.23
C ASN A 169 27.43 24.81 -5.33
N PRO A 170 28.75 24.66 -5.14
CA PRO A 170 29.53 25.60 -4.35
C PRO A 170 29.53 26.98 -5.02
N SER A 171 29.30 28.04 -4.23
CA SER A 171 29.25 29.42 -4.69
C SER A 171 30.51 29.79 -5.48
N GLY A 172 30.38 30.02 -6.80
CA GLY A 172 31.48 30.39 -7.70
C GLY A 172 31.85 29.35 -8.76
N ALA A 173 31.29 28.13 -8.72
CA ALA A 173 31.49 27.18 -9.82
C ALA A 173 30.46 27.47 -10.92
N VAL A 174 30.95 27.78 -12.12
CA VAL A 174 30.10 27.92 -13.31
C VAL A 174 29.49 26.55 -13.61
N ALA A 175 28.17 26.44 -13.55
CA ALA A 175 27.46 25.23 -13.96
C ALA A 175 27.73 24.98 -15.44
N VAL A 176 28.57 24.04 -15.76
CA VAL A 176 28.76 23.56 -17.12
C VAL A 176 27.55 22.71 -17.44
N GLY A 177 26.66 23.28 -18.26
CA GLY A 177 25.60 22.63 -19.03
C GLY A 177 24.80 21.55 -18.33
N GLN A 178 23.55 21.86 -17.97
CA GLN A 178 22.51 20.85 -17.73
C GLN A 178 22.21 20.15 -19.05
N SER A 179 22.96 19.07 -19.33
CA SER A 179 22.56 18.12 -20.37
C SER A 179 21.50 17.22 -19.80
N ALA A 180 20.38 17.07 -20.49
CA ALA A 180 19.29 16.12 -20.20
C ALA A 180 19.68 14.65 -20.41
N SER A 181 20.94 14.31 -20.23
CA SER A 181 21.47 12.95 -20.29
C SER A 181 21.71 12.42 -18.88
N SER A 182 21.72 11.11 -18.73
CA SER A 182 21.90 10.34 -17.49
C SER A 182 23.17 10.65 -16.68
N HIS A 183 23.93 11.69 -17.06
CA HIS A 183 25.13 12.14 -16.40
C HIS A 183 24.82 13.34 -15.50
N LYS A 184 24.95 13.12 -14.20
CA LYS A 184 24.84 14.18 -13.17
C LYS A 184 26.22 14.40 -12.55
N THR A 185 26.41 15.56 -11.92
CA THR A 185 27.67 15.88 -11.25
C THR A 185 27.50 15.83 -9.75
N LEU A 186 28.50 15.25 -9.08
CA LEU A 186 28.61 15.23 -7.61
C LEU A 186 29.88 15.93 -7.16
N TRP A 187 29.83 16.46 -5.96
CA TRP A 187 31.00 17.04 -5.29
C TRP A 187 31.47 16.09 -4.19
N LEU A 188 32.70 15.59 -4.37
CA LEU A 188 33.37 14.74 -3.38
C LEU A 188 34.33 15.59 -2.55
N LYS A 189 34.44 15.28 -1.27
CA LYS A 189 35.40 15.89 -0.39
C LYS A 189 36.68 15.00 -0.35
N GLU A 190 37.79 15.53 -0.82
CA GLU A 190 39.10 14.87 -0.72
C GLU A 190 39.65 14.95 0.70
N LYS A 191 40.58 14.05 1.04
CA LYS A 191 41.27 13.99 2.35
C LYS A 191 41.96 15.30 2.74
N ASN A 192 42.32 16.13 1.76
CA ASN A 192 42.93 17.45 1.93
C ASN A 192 41.89 18.57 2.13
N GLY A 193 40.60 18.25 2.24
CA GLY A 193 39.51 19.20 2.43
C GLY A 193 39.03 19.94 1.16
N LYS A 194 39.65 19.67 0.01
CA LYS A 194 39.26 20.25 -1.27
C LYS A 194 38.03 19.52 -1.83
N LEU A 195 37.17 20.28 -2.54
CA LEU A 195 36.04 19.73 -3.25
C LEU A 195 36.42 19.39 -4.69
N LYS A 196 36.15 18.16 -5.10
CA LYS A 196 36.39 17.66 -6.45
C LYS A 196 35.06 17.38 -7.12
N GLN A 197 34.84 17.93 -8.29
CA GLN A 197 33.71 17.64 -9.13
C GLN A 197 33.92 16.31 -9.87
N VAL A 198 32.95 15.40 -9.79
CA VAL A 198 32.98 14.12 -10.47
C VAL A 198 31.69 13.94 -11.25
N ASN A 199 31.81 13.53 -12.51
CA ASN A 199 30.66 13.14 -13.33
C ASN A 199 30.27 11.71 -12.98
N VAL A 200 28.99 11.51 -12.72
CA VAL A 200 28.43 10.22 -12.34
C VAL A 200 27.28 9.83 -13.26
N THR A 201 27.18 8.54 -13.51
CA THR A 201 26.00 7.99 -14.19
C THR A 201 25.02 7.55 -13.13
N THR A 202 23.79 8.04 -13.24
CA THR A 202 22.72 7.72 -12.30
C THR A 202 21.79 6.68 -12.88
N GLY A 203 21.33 5.76 -12.03
CA GLY A 203 20.25 4.81 -12.34
C GLY A 203 18.91 5.30 -11.80
N VAL A 204 18.20 4.42 -11.11
CA VAL A 204 16.85 4.66 -10.57
C VAL A 204 16.90 5.58 -9.35
N THR A 205 15.80 6.29 -9.11
CA THR A 205 15.64 7.16 -7.95
C THR A 205 14.31 6.87 -7.25
N ASP A 206 14.35 6.89 -5.92
CA ASP A 206 13.16 6.81 -5.06
C ASP A 206 12.65 8.19 -4.60
N GLY A 207 13.23 9.29 -5.15
CA GLY A 207 12.91 10.66 -4.73
C GLY A 207 13.71 11.17 -3.53
N ILE A 208 14.25 10.30 -2.70
CA ILE A 208 15.12 10.62 -1.54
C ILE A 208 16.57 10.35 -1.89
N SER A 209 16.84 9.20 -2.50
CA SER A 209 18.15 8.71 -2.94
C SER A 209 18.13 8.39 -4.43
N THR A 210 19.29 8.42 -5.06
CA THR A 210 19.47 8.04 -6.47
C THR A 210 20.60 7.04 -6.54
N GLU A 211 20.36 5.95 -7.27
CA GLU A 211 21.38 4.96 -7.60
C GLU A 211 22.51 5.61 -8.42
N VAL A 212 23.75 5.31 -8.08
CA VAL A 212 24.93 5.70 -8.86
C VAL A 212 25.60 4.45 -9.40
N THR A 213 25.56 4.30 -10.72
CA THR A 213 26.12 3.12 -11.40
C THR A 213 27.61 3.25 -11.71
N SER A 214 28.12 4.50 -11.84
CA SER A 214 29.54 4.74 -12.07
C SER A 214 29.97 6.14 -11.63
N GLY A 215 31.25 6.31 -11.33
CA GLY A 215 31.89 7.60 -11.00
C GLY A 215 32.18 7.79 -9.52
N VAL A 216 31.63 6.99 -8.61
CA VAL A 216 31.89 7.04 -7.14
C VAL A 216 32.16 5.63 -6.64
N LYS A 217 32.90 5.54 -5.55
CA LYS A 217 33.21 4.28 -4.87
C LYS A 217 32.59 4.29 -3.47
N GLU A 218 32.37 3.10 -2.94
CA GLU A 218 31.98 2.94 -1.54
C GLU A 218 33.01 3.57 -0.61
N GLY A 219 32.55 4.39 0.34
CA GLY A 219 33.41 5.13 1.27
C GLY A 219 33.79 6.54 0.83
N ASP A 220 33.41 7.00 -0.37
CA ASP A 220 33.62 8.38 -0.79
C ASP A 220 32.71 9.35 -0.03
N GLU A 221 33.28 10.46 0.50
CA GLU A 221 32.51 11.49 1.18
C GLU A 221 31.85 12.43 0.16
N VAL A 222 30.52 12.33 0.05
CA VAL A 222 29.70 13.19 -0.85
C VAL A 222 29.21 14.42 -0.11
N VAL A 223 29.36 15.61 -0.72
CA VAL A 223 28.95 16.87 -0.13
C VAL A 223 27.47 17.15 -0.45
N VAL A 224 26.67 17.27 0.60
CA VAL A 224 25.23 17.57 0.51
C VAL A 224 24.92 19.03 0.78
N SER A 225 25.72 19.65 1.69
CA SER A 225 25.58 21.08 2.04
C SER A 225 26.87 21.59 2.66
N VAL A 226 27.16 22.87 2.48
CA VAL A 226 28.27 23.57 3.16
C VAL A 226 27.66 24.64 4.05
N ARG A 227 27.97 24.59 5.34
CA ARG A 227 27.72 25.72 6.25
C ARG A 227 28.91 26.67 6.18
N VAL A 228 28.74 27.80 5.52
CA VAL A 228 29.71 28.89 5.61
C VAL A 228 29.55 29.52 6.98
N LYS A 229 30.56 29.33 7.84
CA LYS A 229 30.65 30.10 9.10
C LYS A 229 30.99 31.51 8.70
N ARG A 230 29.99 32.38 8.60
CA ARG A 230 30.24 33.81 8.52
C ARG A 230 30.88 34.21 9.83
N GLU A 231 32.16 34.60 9.79
CA GLU A 231 32.73 35.40 10.87
C GLU A 231 31.93 36.70 10.95
N PRO A 232 31.58 37.17 12.16
CA PRO A 232 30.91 38.45 12.27
C PRO A 232 31.91 39.53 11.76
N GLU A 233 31.57 40.15 10.62
CA GLU A 233 32.28 41.34 10.18
C GLU A 233 32.17 42.39 11.32
N MET A 234 33.29 42.72 11.93
CA MET A 234 33.43 43.88 12.81
C MET A 234 33.00 45.07 11.99
N SER A 235 31.80 45.59 12.27
CA SER A 235 31.32 46.86 11.75
C SER A 235 32.27 47.94 12.21
N SER A 236 33.13 48.39 11.31
CA SER A 236 33.83 49.67 11.43
C SER A 236 32.77 50.77 11.39
N SER A 237 32.72 51.50 12.47
CA SER A 237 32.01 52.76 12.65
C SER A 237 32.29 53.71 11.48
N GLY A 238 31.23 54.21 10.83
CA GLY A 238 31.34 55.26 9.82
C GLY A 238 30.01 55.76 9.37
N GLN A 239 29.64 56.89 9.94
CA GLN A 239 28.76 57.94 9.41
C GLN A 239 27.27 57.61 9.15
N GLY A 240 26.47 58.37 9.88
CA GLY A 240 25.02 58.38 9.83
C GLY A 240 24.45 58.77 8.47
N GLU A 241 23.65 57.90 7.94
CA GLU A 241 22.61 58.27 6.99
C GLU A 241 21.28 58.28 7.71
N THR A 242 20.68 59.46 7.82
CA THR A 242 19.35 59.71 8.36
C THR A 242 18.32 59.08 7.43
N ASN A 243 17.61 58.11 7.95
CA ASN A 243 16.48 57.49 7.27
C ASN A 243 15.30 58.48 7.20
N PRO A 244 14.82 58.89 6.02
CA PRO A 244 13.81 59.93 5.87
C PRO A 244 12.40 59.52 6.33
N PHE A 245 12.20 58.32 6.79
CA PHE A 245 10.89 57.77 7.19
C PHE A 245 10.74 57.48 8.70
N MET A 246 11.68 57.93 9.56
CA MET A 246 11.48 57.83 11.01
C MET A 246 11.00 59.16 11.59
N PRO A 247 9.85 59.17 12.31
CA PRO A 247 9.41 60.37 13.02
C PRO A 247 10.36 60.69 14.19
N THR A 248 10.86 61.94 14.22
CA THR A 248 11.68 62.46 15.32
C THR A 248 10.88 62.57 16.61
N PRO A 249 11.42 62.15 17.77
CA PRO A 249 10.78 62.39 19.05
C PRO A 249 10.82 63.86 19.44
N PRO A 250 9.79 64.40 20.13
CA PRO A 250 9.71 65.78 20.49
C PRO A 250 10.79 66.19 21.50
N GLY A 251 11.50 67.32 21.17
CA GLY A 251 12.61 67.85 21.94
C GLY A 251 12.21 68.26 23.31
N GLY A 252 12.89 67.77 24.32
CA GLY A 252 12.87 68.21 25.69
C GLY A 252 13.75 69.45 25.84
N ASN A 253 13.11 70.64 25.97
CA ASN A 253 13.70 71.90 26.35
C ASN A 253 14.24 71.86 27.78
N ARG A 254 15.54 71.93 28.00
CA ARG A 254 16.11 72.32 29.31
C ARG A 254 16.98 73.50 29.20
N ASN A 255 16.31 74.62 29.49
CA ASN A 255 16.96 75.82 30.01
C ASN A 255 17.84 75.43 31.20
N ASN A 256 19.06 75.82 31.19
CA ASN A 256 19.78 76.13 32.41
C ASN A 256 20.68 77.36 32.23
N ASN A 257 20.21 78.35 32.86
CA ASN A 257 20.83 79.68 33.14
C ASN A 257 21.80 79.54 34.33
N LYS A 258 22.88 80.31 34.30
CA LYS A 258 23.71 80.93 35.39
C LYS A 258 25.13 80.36 35.46
N LYS A 259 25.94 81.23 35.37
CA LYS A 259 26.79 82.28 35.83
C LYS A 259 28.20 82.03 35.37
#